data_4eb2f2b19d973fdcc987ef304a928316
#
_entry.id   4eb2f2b19d973fdcc987ef304a928316
#
_cell.length_a   1.000
_cell.length_b   1.000
_cell.length_c   1.000
_cell.angle_alpha   90.00
_cell.angle_beta   90.00
_cell.angle_gamma   90.00
#
_symmetry.space_group_name_H-M   'P 1'
#
loop_
_entity.id
_entity.type
_entity.pdbx_description
1 polymer ?
#
loop_
_entity_poly.entity_id
_entity_poly.type
_entity_poly.pdbx_seq_one_letter_code
_entity_poly.pdbx_strand_id
1 'polypeptide(L)'
;MVPYPPGTEPDILARDLGVHLNKATGKVFVIENRPGANAIIGTDNIAKAKGDGSALLMVDSLAVSTNPLLYSNLPYKWEKDLKPVTTVAGVNLYLLVRNDFPAKDYKEFIAQAKKANGDTNVGTGGRGHVTHLGMGLLAREEGVNFTYIPYKGMAPATNAILGGETDAMLVGGILASQHVDGGKIRVLAVGADKRTELLPNVPTVQEAGGHANSIPTTTFALFAPGTTPDDTVKEIQEKVDAALKKLTSELETVPPDSFNELVGRVATEGN
;
A
#
# COMPACT_ATOMS: atom_id res chain seq x y z
N MET A 1 -14.87 4.73 -3.84
CA MET A 1 -14.79 3.45 -3.11
C MET A 1 -13.37 3.21 -2.66
N VAL A 2 -13.15 2.97 -1.38
CA VAL A 2 -11.86 2.64 -0.77
C VAL A 2 -12.03 1.28 -0.06
N PRO A 3 -11.39 0.20 -0.54
CA PRO A 3 -11.57 -1.14 0.01
C PRO A 3 -10.70 -1.39 1.27
N TYR A 4 -10.53 -0.36 2.08
CA TYR A 4 -9.73 -0.37 3.31
C TYR A 4 -10.48 0.31 4.45
N PRO A 5 -10.13 0.03 5.72
CA PRO A 5 -10.74 0.70 6.87
C PRO A 5 -10.53 2.22 6.85
N PRO A 6 -11.46 3.00 7.43
CA PRO A 6 -11.26 4.42 7.64
C PRO A 6 -9.98 4.72 8.45
N GLY A 7 -9.33 5.85 8.16
CA GLY A 7 -8.09 6.28 8.82
C GLY A 7 -6.82 5.57 8.34
N THR A 8 -6.92 4.66 7.37
CA THR A 8 -5.75 4.09 6.69
C THR A 8 -5.25 5.04 5.61
N GLU A 9 -4.00 4.87 5.20
CA GLU A 9 -3.34 5.71 4.19
C GLU A 9 -4.17 5.92 2.92
N PRO A 10 -4.75 4.88 2.26
CA PRO A 10 -5.61 5.09 1.08
C PRO A 10 -6.92 5.82 1.39
N ASP A 11 -7.46 5.72 2.60
CA ASP A 11 -8.64 6.49 3.00
C ASP A 11 -8.31 7.98 3.16
N ILE A 12 -7.18 8.30 3.77
CA ILE A 12 -6.68 9.68 3.92
C ILE A 12 -6.45 10.28 2.55
N LEU A 13 -5.70 9.59 1.67
CA LEU A 13 -5.45 10.01 0.29
C LEU A 13 -6.74 10.26 -0.50
N ALA A 14 -7.72 9.36 -0.38
CA ALA A 14 -8.99 9.51 -1.08
C ALA A 14 -9.78 10.73 -0.62
N ARG A 15 -9.78 11.02 0.69
CA ARG A 15 -10.47 12.18 1.26
C ARG A 15 -9.82 13.48 0.82
N ASP A 16 -8.50 13.56 0.87
CA ASP A 16 -7.74 14.73 0.44
C ASP A 16 -7.90 14.99 -1.05
N LEU A 17 -7.79 13.94 -1.88
CA LEU A 17 -8.07 14.03 -3.30
C LEU A 17 -9.51 14.49 -3.56
N GLY A 18 -10.49 13.95 -2.83
CA GLY A 18 -11.90 14.33 -2.93
C GLY A 18 -12.13 15.82 -2.65
N VAL A 19 -11.45 16.40 -1.66
CA VAL A 19 -11.50 17.85 -1.36
C VAL A 19 -10.96 18.68 -2.53
N HIS A 20 -9.83 18.27 -3.11
CA HIS A 20 -9.22 18.98 -4.22
C HIS A 20 -10.05 18.86 -5.52
N LEU A 21 -10.61 17.69 -5.78
CA LEU A 21 -11.52 17.47 -6.91
C LEU A 21 -12.83 18.28 -6.74
N ASN A 22 -13.37 18.39 -5.52
CA ASN A 22 -14.54 19.23 -5.26
C ASN A 22 -14.23 20.69 -5.59
N LYS A 23 -13.09 21.22 -5.11
CA LYS A 23 -12.67 22.61 -5.43
C LYS A 23 -12.50 22.84 -6.93
N ALA A 24 -12.01 21.84 -7.68
CA ALA A 24 -11.75 21.95 -9.10
C ALA A 24 -13.01 21.78 -9.97
N THR A 25 -13.99 20.99 -9.53
CA THR A 25 -15.13 20.57 -10.37
C THR A 25 -16.49 21.02 -9.84
N GLY A 26 -16.59 21.48 -8.60
CA GLY A 26 -17.84 21.76 -7.91
C GLY A 26 -18.67 20.52 -7.54
N LYS A 27 -18.16 19.31 -7.84
CA LYS A 27 -18.83 18.03 -7.53
C LYS A 27 -18.48 17.54 -6.13
N VAL A 28 -19.45 16.95 -5.43
CA VAL A 28 -19.23 16.32 -4.12
C VAL A 28 -18.72 14.89 -4.34
N PHE A 29 -17.60 14.56 -3.69
CA PHE A 29 -17.00 13.22 -3.69
C PHE A 29 -17.26 12.55 -2.34
N VAL A 30 -18.06 11.48 -2.35
CA VAL A 30 -18.38 10.68 -1.16
C VAL A 30 -17.41 9.51 -1.09
N ILE A 31 -16.67 9.41 0.01
CA ILE A 31 -15.72 8.31 0.23
C ILE A 31 -16.42 7.20 1.01
N GLU A 32 -16.59 6.05 0.36
CA GLU A 32 -17.14 4.83 0.97
C GLU A 32 -16.02 3.84 1.26
N ASN A 33 -15.98 3.32 2.49
CA ASN A 33 -15.03 2.28 2.89
C ASN A 33 -15.72 0.93 2.91
N ARG A 34 -15.20 -0.03 2.11
CA ARG A 34 -15.68 -1.44 2.11
C ARG A 34 -14.49 -2.40 2.20
N PRO A 35 -13.89 -2.54 3.40
CA PRO A 35 -12.75 -3.42 3.62
C PRO A 35 -13.15 -4.89 3.56
N GLY A 36 -12.16 -5.75 3.30
CA GLY A 36 -12.30 -7.20 3.43
C GLY A 36 -11.71 -7.98 2.26
N ALA A 37 -11.29 -9.21 2.56
CA ALA A 37 -10.74 -10.18 1.60
C ALA A 37 -9.64 -9.57 0.69
N ASN A 38 -8.65 -8.89 1.27
CA ASN A 38 -7.58 -8.21 0.54
C ASN A 38 -8.11 -7.28 -0.58
N ALA A 39 -9.01 -6.36 -0.22
CA ALA A 39 -9.67 -5.41 -1.12
C ALA A 39 -10.69 -6.02 -2.12
N ILE A 40 -10.88 -7.34 -2.17
CA ILE A 40 -11.77 -8.01 -3.13
C ILE A 40 -13.19 -7.49 -3.02
N ILE A 41 -13.73 -7.28 -1.80
CA ILE A 41 -15.13 -6.87 -1.60
C ILE A 41 -15.42 -5.50 -2.23
N GLY A 42 -14.58 -4.50 -1.97
CA GLY A 42 -14.77 -3.17 -2.53
C GLY A 42 -14.45 -3.12 -4.04
N THR A 43 -13.47 -3.91 -4.49
CA THR A 43 -13.13 -4.04 -5.92
C THR A 43 -14.28 -4.63 -6.71
N ASP A 44 -14.90 -5.72 -6.24
CA ASP A 44 -16.07 -6.35 -6.86
C ASP A 44 -17.26 -5.40 -6.97
N ASN A 45 -17.45 -4.56 -5.96
CA ASN A 45 -18.51 -3.55 -5.99
C ASN A 45 -18.34 -2.56 -7.15
N ILE A 46 -17.11 -2.10 -7.41
CA ILE A 46 -16.84 -1.19 -8.53
C ILE A 46 -16.78 -1.92 -9.87
N ALA A 47 -16.26 -3.12 -9.93
CA ALA A 47 -16.27 -3.94 -11.13
C ALA A 47 -17.69 -4.15 -11.70
N LYS A 48 -18.71 -4.15 -10.83
CA LYS A 48 -20.14 -4.30 -11.18
C LYS A 48 -20.93 -2.98 -11.22
N ALA A 49 -20.27 -1.85 -10.95
CA ALA A 49 -20.92 -0.55 -10.97
C ALA A 49 -21.20 -0.06 -12.39
N LYS A 50 -22.06 0.97 -12.52
CA LYS A 50 -22.30 1.61 -13.81
C LYS A 50 -21.08 2.34 -14.30
N GLY A 51 -20.75 2.21 -15.59
CA GLY A 51 -19.66 2.90 -16.25
C GLY A 51 -19.98 4.33 -16.70
N ASP A 52 -20.66 5.11 -15.86
CA ASP A 52 -21.07 6.48 -16.17
C ASP A 52 -20.11 7.55 -15.59
N GLY A 53 -19.00 7.10 -15.02
CA GLY A 53 -17.99 7.99 -14.38
C GLY A 53 -18.37 8.46 -12.99
N SER A 54 -19.49 8.01 -12.42
CA SER A 54 -19.93 8.39 -11.06
C SER A 54 -19.23 7.62 -9.94
N ALA A 55 -18.63 6.45 -10.24
CA ALA A 55 -17.98 5.58 -9.27
C ALA A 55 -16.53 5.29 -9.66
N LEU A 56 -15.62 5.42 -8.69
CA LEU A 56 -14.21 5.13 -8.83
C LEU A 56 -13.73 4.24 -7.67
N LEU A 57 -12.74 3.41 -7.94
CA LEU A 57 -12.04 2.58 -6.95
C LEU A 57 -10.65 3.15 -6.73
N MET A 58 -10.29 3.44 -5.47
CA MET A 58 -8.89 3.67 -5.08
C MET A 58 -8.37 2.43 -4.37
N VAL A 59 -7.41 1.76 -4.97
CA VAL A 59 -6.88 0.49 -4.47
C VAL A 59 -5.38 0.40 -4.69
N ASP A 60 -4.72 -0.41 -3.88
CA ASP A 60 -3.35 -0.82 -4.09
C ASP A 60 -3.23 -1.62 -5.39
N SER A 61 -2.41 -1.15 -6.32
CA SER A 61 -2.17 -1.80 -7.61
C SER A 61 -1.64 -3.23 -7.45
N LEU A 62 -0.86 -3.47 -6.39
CA LEU A 62 -0.35 -4.80 -6.08
C LEU A 62 -1.50 -5.76 -5.71
N ALA A 63 -2.51 -5.30 -4.94
CA ALA A 63 -3.67 -6.12 -4.63
C ALA A 63 -4.47 -6.52 -5.89
N VAL A 64 -4.62 -5.59 -6.85
CA VAL A 64 -5.30 -5.88 -8.12
C VAL A 64 -4.56 -6.95 -8.92
N SER A 65 -3.23 -6.87 -9.01
CA SER A 65 -2.40 -7.78 -9.80
C SER A 65 -2.14 -9.12 -9.12
N THR A 66 -2.06 -9.17 -7.78
CA THR A 66 -1.73 -10.41 -7.05
C THR A 66 -2.94 -11.23 -6.64
N ASN A 67 -4.11 -10.61 -6.43
CA ASN A 67 -5.31 -11.36 -6.05
C ASN A 67 -5.67 -12.50 -7.03
N PRO A 68 -5.55 -12.35 -8.36
CA PRO A 68 -5.76 -13.47 -9.30
C PRO A 68 -4.81 -14.66 -9.08
N LEU A 69 -3.61 -14.42 -8.55
CA LEU A 69 -2.62 -15.46 -8.25
C LEU A 69 -2.87 -16.14 -6.89
N LEU A 70 -3.51 -15.42 -5.96
CA LEU A 70 -3.72 -15.87 -4.59
C LEU A 70 -5.08 -16.49 -4.34
N TYR A 71 -6.09 -16.14 -5.13
CA TYR A 71 -7.48 -16.54 -4.95
C TYR A 71 -8.03 -17.20 -6.22
N SER A 72 -8.35 -18.47 -6.14
CA SER A 72 -8.89 -19.25 -7.29
C SER A 72 -10.28 -18.80 -7.76
N ASN A 73 -11.06 -18.15 -6.89
CA ASN A 73 -12.43 -17.74 -7.16
C ASN A 73 -12.61 -16.24 -6.91
N LEU A 74 -12.07 -15.40 -7.81
CA LEU A 74 -12.36 -13.97 -7.80
C LEU A 74 -13.73 -13.68 -8.45
N PRO A 75 -14.54 -12.79 -7.87
CA PRO A 75 -15.84 -12.44 -8.42
C PRO A 75 -15.77 -11.46 -9.61
N TYR A 76 -14.57 -11.04 -10.01
CA TYR A 76 -14.29 -10.12 -11.12
C TYR A 76 -13.00 -10.56 -11.87
N LYS A 77 -12.87 -10.07 -13.09
CA LYS A 77 -11.66 -10.14 -13.92
C LYS A 77 -11.14 -8.72 -14.09
N TRP A 78 -10.04 -8.38 -13.44
CA TRP A 78 -9.57 -6.99 -13.38
C TRP A 78 -9.29 -6.42 -14.78
N GLU A 79 -8.76 -7.22 -15.72
CA GLU A 79 -8.43 -6.81 -17.08
C GLU A 79 -9.67 -6.39 -17.91
N LYS A 80 -10.84 -6.91 -17.53
CA LYS A 80 -12.11 -6.67 -18.21
C LYS A 80 -13.03 -5.73 -17.44
N ASP A 81 -13.10 -5.94 -16.13
CA ASP A 81 -14.14 -5.35 -15.30
C ASP A 81 -13.68 -4.05 -14.63
N LEU A 82 -12.38 -3.70 -14.80
CA LEU A 82 -11.80 -2.44 -14.33
C LEU A 82 -11.04 -1.76 -15.47
N LYS A 83 -11.07 -0.41 -15.49
CA LYS A 83 -10.23 0.43 -16.35
C LYS A 83 -9.31 1.26 -15.48
N PRO A 84 -7.99 1.23 -15.68
CA PRO A 84 -7.08 2.12 -14.98
C PRO A 84 -7.35 3.57 -15.38
N VAL A 85 -7.35 4.45 -14.40
CA VAL A 85 -7.49 5.90 -14.61
C VAL A 85 -6.14 6.58 -14.46
N THR A 86 -5.56 6.54 -13.26
CA THR A 86 -4.24 7.12 -12.98
C THR A 86 -3.68 6.61 -11.66
N THR A 87 -2.38 6.76 -11.49
CA THR A 87 -1.69 6.59 -10.21
C THR A 87 -1.96 7.79 -9.32
N VAL A 88 -2.26 7.54 -8.04
CA VAL A 88 -2.51 8.59 -7.04
C VAL A 88 -1.27 8.87 -6.22
N ALA A 89 -0.65 7.83 -5.67
CA ALA A 89 0.55 7.96 -4.85
C ALA A 89 1.37 6.67 -4.85
N GLY A 90 2.69 6.81 -4.89
CA GLY A 90 3.61 5.76 -4.50
C GLY A 90 3.79 5.78 -2.98
N VAL A 91 3.84 4.63 -2.38
CA VAL A 91 3.99 4.47 -0.93
C VAL A 91 5.20 3.60 -0.64
N ASN A 92 6.17 4.19 0.06
CA ASN A 92 7.30 3.45 0.58
C ASN A 92 6.89 2.73 1.86
N LEU A 93 7.28 1.47 1.99
CA LEU A 93 7.06 0.70 3.20
C LEU A 93 8.25 0.82 4.13
N TYR A 94 7.96 1.00 5.41
CA TYR A 94 8.92 1.12 6.49
C TYR A 94 8.87 -0.12 7.37
N LEU A 95 10.03 -0.65 7.71
CA LEU A 95 10.16 -1.73 8.69
C LEU A 95 10.15 -1.15 10.09
N LEU A 96 9.16 -1.52 10.87
CA LEU A 96 9.02 -1.17 12.26
C LEU A 96 9.25 -2.38 13.15
N VAL A 97 9.81 -2.11 14.34
CA VAL A 97 9.84 -3.06 15.46
C VAL A 97 9.25 -2.40 16.71
N ARG A 98 8.71 -3.20 17.64
CA ARG A 98 8.39 -2.69 18.98
C ARG A 98 9.65 -2.19 19.68
N ASN A 99 9.55 -1.16 20.50
CA ASN A 99 10.72 -0.46 21.00
C ASN A 99 11.61 -1.29 21.94
N ASP A 100 11.05 -2.27 22.63
CA ASP A 100 11.77 -3.21 23.49
C ASP A 100 12.30 -4.46 22.73
N PHE A 101 12.10 -4.55 21.41
CA PHE A 101 12.72 -5.59 20.61
C PHE A 101 14.25 -5.44 20.62
N PRO A 102 15.02 -6.54 20.78
CA PRO A 102 16.46 -6.49 20.98
C PRO A 102 17.24 -6.24 19.67
N ALA A 103 16.81 -5.25 18.89
CA ALA A 103 17.48 -4.76 17.69
C ALA A 103 17.34 -3.25 17.60
N LYS A 104 18.45 -2.53 17.45
CA LYS A 104 18.48 -1.07 17.35
C LYS A 104 18.50 -0.57 15.91
N ASP A 105 18.92 -1.42 15.00
CA ASP A 105 19.01 -1.15 13.56
C ASP A 105 18.60 -2.36 12.72
N TYR A 106 18.62 -2.19 11.41
CA TYR A 106 18.24 -3.22 10.45
C TYR A 106 19.13 -4.46 10.53
N LYS A 107 20.45 -4.29 10.64
CA LYS A 107 21.39 -5.42 10.70
C LYS A 107 21.17 -6.27 11.95
N GLU A 108 20.98 -5.61 13.09
CA GLU A 108 20.66 -6.30 14.34
C GLU A 108 19.32 -7.02 14.25
N PHE A 109 18.30 -6.42 13.58
CA PHE A 109 16.99 -7.08 13.33
C PHE A 109 17.18 -8.36 12.52
N ILE A 110 17.89 -8.31 11.42
CA ILE A 110 18.15 -9.50 10.58
C ILE A 110 18.94 -10.56 11.36
N ALA A 111 19.95 -10.15 12.14
CA ALA A 111 20.72 -11.07 12.97
C ALA A 111 19.86 -11.75 14.04
N GLN A 112 18.97 -11.02 14.70
CA GLN A 112 18.03 -11.57 15.68
C GLN A 112 17.02 -12.51 15.00
N ALA A 113 16.45 -12.14 13.84
CA ALA A 113 15.53 -12.97 13.09
C ALA A 113 16.19 -14.29 12.65
N LYS A 114 17.45 -14.27 12.21
CA LYS A 114 18.21 -15.48 11.89
C LYS A 114 18.37 -16.40 13.11
N LYS A 115 18.69 -15.80 14.26
CA LYS A 115 18.88 -16.53 15.52
C LYS A 115 17.55 -17.12 16.03
N ALA A 116 16.45 -16.37 15.90
CA ALA A 116 15.12 -16.76 16.33
C ALA A 116 14.52 -17.89 15.45
N ASN A 117 14.97 -18.02 14.20
CA ASN A 117 14.59 -19.07 13.25
C ASN A 117 13.06 -19.32 13.15
N GLY A 118 12.30 -18.24 13.04
CA GLY A 118 10.84 -18.27 12.92
C GLY A 118 10.07 -17.78 14.15
N ASP A 119 10.70 -17.62 15.29
CA ASP A 119 10.03 -17.13 16.52
C ASP A 119 9.79 -15.61 16.51
N THR A 120 10.25 -14.89 15.48
CA THR A 120 9.91 -13.46 15.30
C THR A 120 8.52 -13.34 14.71
N ASN A 121 7.58 -12.76 15.49
CA ASN A 121 6.19 -12.56 15.09
C ASN A 121 6.05 -11.26 14.29
N VAL A 122 5.57 -11.37 13.05
CA VAL A 122 5.36 -10.20 12.19
C VAL A 122 3.87 -9.97 11.92
N GLY A 123 3.39 -8.77 12.30
CA GLY A 123 2.03 -8.35 12.05
C GLY A 123 1.84 -7.95 10.58
N THR A 124 0.75 -8.39 9.96
CA THR A 124 0.42 -8.04 8.57
C THR A 124 -1.03 -7.60 8.43
N GLY A 125 -1.32 -6.81 7.39
CA GLY A 125 -2.69 -6.36 7.09
C GLY A 125 -3.63 -7.45 6.57
N GLY A 126 -3.17 -8.72 6.56
CA GLY A 126 -3.91 -9.89 6.12
C GLY A 126 -3.12 -10.75 5.13
N ARG A 127 -3.61 -11.94 4.84
CA ARG A 127 -2.99 -12.83 3.86
C ARG A 127 -3.07 -12.20 2.46
N GLY A 128 -1.93 -12.16 1.75
CA GLY A 128 -1.83 -11.54 0.42
C GLY A 128 -1.77 -10.01 0.42
N HIS A 129 -1.93 -9.35 1.57
CA HIS A 129 -1.72 -7.92 1.69
C HIS A 129 -0.26 -7.55 1.38
N VAL A 130 -0.01 -6.35 0.84
CA VAL A 130 1.35 -5.89 0.48
C VAL A 130 2.35 -6.05 1.62
N THR A 131 1.93 -5.82 2.87
CA THR A 131 2.80 -6.01 4.03
C THR A 131 3.12 -7.48 4.32
N HIS A 132 2.21 -8.41 4.02
CA HIS A 132 2.48 -9.85 4.10
C HIS A 132 3.47 -10.29 3.02
N LEU A 133 3.22 -9.88 1.77
CA LEU A 133 4.10 -10.19 0.64
C LEU A 133 5.47 -9.53 0.80
N GLY A 134 5.50 -8.28 1.28
CA GLY A 134 6.73 -7.55 1.54
C GLY A 134 7.59 -8.19 2.64
N MET A 135 6.98 -8.63 3.76
CA MET A 135 7.74 -9.39 4.78
C MET A 135 8.21 -10.74 4.25
N GLY A 136 7.44 -11.39 3.36
CA GLY A 136 7.87 -12.62 2.68
C GLY A 136 9.04 -12.39 1.74
N LEU A 137 9.04 -11.28 1.00
CA LEU A 137 10.15 -10.87 0.16
C LEU A 137 11.41 -10.60 1.00
N LEU A 138 11.27 -9.82 2.07
CA LEU A 138 12.36 -9.55 3.00
C LEU A 138 12.93 -10.85 3.59
N ALA A 139 12.06 -11.76 4.00
CA ALA A 139 12.47 -13.08 4.52
C ALA A 139 13.32 -13.86 3.51
N ARG A 140 12.89 -13.88 2.25
CA ARG A 140 13.59 -14.58 1.16
C ARG A 140 14.96 -13.94 0.88
N GLU A 141 15.00 -12.63 0.70
CA GLU A 141 16.22 -11.91 0.32
C GLU A 141 17.28 -11.93 1.44
N GLU A 142 16.84 -11.82 2.70
CA GLU A 142 17.75 -11.81 3.86
C GLU A 142 18.04 -13.22 4.42
N GLY A 143 17.37 -14.26 3.92
CA GLY A 143 17.54 -15.64 4.38
C GLY A 143 17.09 -15.84 5.83
N VAL A 144 15.94 -15.28 6.20
CA VAL A 144 15.32 -15.38 7.54
C VAL A 144 13.94 -15.99 7.47
N ASN A 145 13.42 -16.46 8.60
CA ASN A 145 12.06 -16.95 8.75
C ASN A 145 11.29 -16.10 9.76
N PHE A 146 10.00 -15.90 9.50
CA PHE A 146 9.08 -15.17 10.39
C PHE A 146 7.82 -16.00 10.65
N THR A 147 7.19 -15.78 11.79
CA THR A 147 5.82 -16.19 12.05
C THR A 147 4.88 -15.05 11.69
N TYR A 148 4.03 -15.27 10.68
CA TYR A 148 3.12 -14.25 10.16
C TYR A 148 1.81 -14.24 10.92
N ILE A 149 1.43 -13.09 11.51
CA ILE A 149 0.17 -12.87 12.20
C ILE A 149 -0.73 -11.98 11.33
N PRO A 150 -1.69 -12.56 10.58
CA PRO A 150 -2.55 -11.80 9.70
C PRO A 150 -3.72 -11.16 10.46
N TYR A 151 -3.84 -9.83 10.37
CA TYR A 151 -4.96 -9.07 10.92
C TYR A 151 -5.98 -8.70 9.83
N LYS A 152 -7.14 -8.17 10.22
CA LYS A 152 -8.19 -7.68 9.31
C LYS A 152 -7.91 -6.24 8.89
N GLY A 153 -6.73 -5.98 8.28
CA GLY A 153 -6.27 -4.66 7.84
C GLY A 153 -5.17 -4.08 8.73
N MET A 154 -4.65 -2.91 8.33
CA MET A 154 -3.49 -2.29 8.97
C MET A 154 -3.79 -1.71 10.36
N ALA A 155 -4.98 -1.17 10.61
CA ALA A 155 -5.31 -0.57 11.90
C ALA A 155 -5.19 -1.57 13.07
N PRO A 156 -5.81 -2.78 13.03
CA PRO A 156 -5.61 -3.77 14.10
C PRO A 156 -4.17 -4.32 14.14
N ALA A 157 -3.46 -4.42 13.01
CA ALA A 157 -2.05 -4.82 13.00
C ALA A 157 -1.15 -3.79 13.70
N THR A 158 -1.42 -2.49 13.47
CA THR A 158 -0.71 -1.39 14.15
C THR A 158 -0.98 -1.41 15.66
N ASN A 159 -2.23 -1.63 16.08
CA ASN A 159 -2.55 -1.75 17.50
C ASN A 159 -1.82 -2.94 18.15
N ALA A 160 -1.67 -4.04 17.45
CA ALA A 160 -0.98 -5.23 17.94
C ALA A 160 0.51 -4.97 18.21
N ILE A 161 1.23 -4.28 17.31
CA ILE A 161 2.64 -3.94 17.57
C ILE A 161 2.78 -2.90 18.69
N LEU A 162 1.88 -1.91 18.74
CA LEU A 162 1.85 -0.92 19.83
C LEU A 162 1.54 -1.54 21.19
N GLY A 163 0.78 -2.64 21.21
CA GLY A 163 0.45 -3.45 22.38
C GLY A 163 1.48 -4.53 22.72
N GLY A 164 2.51 -4.72 21.88
CA GLY A 164 3.55 -5.73 22.10
C GLY A 164 3.15 -7.16 21.71
N GLU A 165 2.03 -7.34 20.97
CA GLU A 165 1.58 -8.66 20.51
C GLU A 165 2.41 -9.18 19.34
N THR A 166 2.99 -8.29 18.55
CA THR A 166 3.89 -8.62 17.44
C THR A 166 5.22 -7.88 17.57
N ASP A 167 6.28 -8.45 17.01
CA ASP A 167 7.65 -7.95 17.13
C ASP A 167 7.99 -6.90 16.05
N ALA A 168 7.49 -7.13 14.84
CA ALA A 168 7.78 -6.29 13.69
C ALA A 168 6.60 -6.22 12.72
N MET A 169 6.61 -5.23 11.83
CA MET A 169 5.68 -5.11 10.72
C MET A 169 6.21 -4.15 9.65
N LEU A 170 5.63 -4.21 8.45
CA LEU A 170 5.75 -3.16 7.44
C LEU A 170 4.54 -2.24 7.51
N VAL A 171 4.77 -0.94 7.34
CA VAL A 171 3.70 0.08 7.25
C VAL A 171 4.03 1.14 6.21
N GLY A 172 3.03 1.86 5.72
CA GLY A 172 3.23 3.07 4.93
C GLY A 172 3.78 4.23 5.76
N GLY A 173 4.30 5.25 5.05
CA GLY A 173 4.99 6.38 5.69
C GLY A 173 4.15 7.18 6.67
N ILE A 174 2.87 7.41 6.37
CA ILE A 174 1.97 8.17 7.24
C ILE A 174 1.83 7.49 8.60
N LEU A 175 1.58 6.17 8.63
CA LEU A 175 1.49 5.43 9.89
C LEU A 175 2.83 5.37 10.62
N ALA A 176 3.95 5.22 9.89
CA ALA A 176 5.27 5.25 10.49
C ALA A 176 5.54 6.58 11.20
N SER A 177 5.27 7.72 10.54
CA SER A 177 5.50 9.06 11.09
C SER A 177 4.64 9.37 12.32
N GLN A 178 3.39 8.91 12.33
CA GLN A 178 2.48 9.13 13.46
C GLN A 178 2.92 8.45 14.76
N HIS A 179 3.72 7.40 14.68
CA HIS A 179 4.06 6.58 15.84
C HIS A 179 5.55 6.60 16.22
N VAL A 180 6.43 7.19 15.37
CA VAL A 180 7.88 7.22 15.62
C VAL A 180 8.24 7.98 16.91
N ASP A 181 7.54 9.07 17.20
CA ASP A 181 7.81 9.91 18.37
C ASP A 181 7.19 9.39 19.67
N GLY A 182 6.28 8.43 19.57
CA GLY A 182 5.55 7.86 20.72
C GLY A 182 6.36 6.91 21.60
N GLY A 183 7.61 6.59 21.24
CA GLY A 183 8.52 5.74 22.01
C GLY A 183 8.10 4.27 22.14
N LYS A 184 7.02 3.83 21.45
CA LYS A 184 6.53 2.45 21.49
C LYS A 184 7.08 1.59 20.36
N ILE A 185 7.49 2.23 19.27
CA ILE A 185 8.06 1.56 18.10
C ILE A 185 9.38 2.23 17.70
N ARG A 186 10.15 1.51 16.91
CA ARG A 186 11.36 2.00 16.25
C ARG A 186 11.26 1.69 14.77
N VAL A 187 11.57 2.69 13.92
CA VAL A 187 11.67 2.52 12.47
C VAL A 187 13.10 2.19 12.11
N LEU A 188 13.34 1.05 11.47
CA LEU A 188 14.68 0.53 11.21
C LEU A 188 15.20 0.84 9.82
N ALA A 189 14.31 0.79 8.82
CA ALA A 189 14.66 1.05 7.43
C ALA A 189 13.43 1.38 6.58
N VAL A 190 13.65 1.97 5.43
CA VAL A 190 12.64 2.21 4.39
C VAL A 190 13.00 1.47 3.10
N GLY A 191 11.98 0.89 2.45
CA GLY A 191 12.07 0.31 1.12
C GLY A 191 11.97 1.40 0.06
N ALA A 192 13.09 2.09 -0.20
CA ALA A 192 13.18 3.16 -1.19
C ALA A 192 14.62 3.25 -1.70
N ASP A 193 14.81 3.84 -2.90
CA ASP A 193 16.15 4.07 -3.48
C ASP A 193 16.94 5.15 -2.75
N LYS A 194 16.25 6.07 -2.10
CA LYS A 194 16.81 7.16 -1.28
C LYS A 194 15.96 7.39 -0.05
N ARG A 195 16.55 8.01 0.99
CA ARG A 195 15.79 8.44 2.17
C ARG A 195 14.66 9.36 1.79
N THR A 196 13.56 9.24 2.51
CA THR A 196 12.35 10.02 2.25
C THR A 196 12.37 11.34 3.01
N GLU A 197 11.67 12.34 2.49
CA GLU A 197 11.48 13.63 3.17
C GLU A 197 10.65 13.49 4.44
N LEU A 198 9.73 12.53 4.45
CA LEU A 198 8.84 12.28 5.59
C LEU A 198 9.59 11.81 6.84
N LEU A 199 10.59 10.94 6.68
CA LEU A 199 11.42 10.41 7.77
C LEU A 199 12.92 10.43 7.35
N PRO A 200 13.55 11.62 7.27
CA PRO A 200 14.88 11.78 6.67
C PRO A 200 16.01 11.08 7.47
N ASN A 201 15.75 10.79 8.73
CA ASN A 201 16.71 10.08 9.59
C ASN A 201 16.64 8.56 9.43
N VAL A 202 15.62 8.01 8.78
CA VAL A 202 15.47 6.57 8.55
C VAL A 202 16.30 6.18 7.33
N PRO A 203 17.25 5.24 7.47
CA PRO A 203 18.05 4.79 6.34
C PRO A 203 17.22 3.95 5.36
N THR A 204 17.63 3.93 4.10
CA THR A 204 17.12 2.92 3.17
C THR A 204 17.63 1.53 3.59
N VAL A 205 16.94 0.47 3.15
CA VAL A 205 17.42 -0.91 3.37
C VAL A 205 18.86 -1.07 2.89
N GLN A 206 19.20 -0.50 1.73
CA GLN A 206 20.54 -0.58 1.16
C GLN A 206 21.59 0.17 1.98
N GLU A 207 21.29 1.39 2.45
CA GLU A 207 22.17 2.12 3.38
C GLU A 207 22.36 1.37 4.70
N ALA A 208 21.31 0.69 5.17
CA ALA A 208 21.35 -0.15 6.35
C ALA A 208 22.07 -1.50 6.15
N GLY A 209 22.55 -1.77 4.93
CA GLY A 209 23.34 -2.96 4.57
C GLY A 209 22.51 -4.21 4.28
N GLY A 210 21.22 -4.05 3.99
CA GLY A 210 20.34 -5.10 3.48
C GLY A 210 20.36 -5.20 1.96
N HIS A 211 19.66 -6.19 1.44
CA HIS A 211 19.50 -6.39 -0.01
C HIS A 211 18.58 -5.32 -0.61
N ALA A 212 19.00 -4.72 -1.73
CA ALA A 212 18.16 -3.80 -2.49
C ALA A 212 16.83 -4.50 -2.85
N ASN A 213 15.74 -3.75 -2.79
CA ASN A 213 14.38 -4.24 -3.09
C ASN A 213 13.83 -5.34 -2.15
N SER A 214 14.46 -5.62 -1.02
CA SER A 214 13.92 -6.59 -0.04
C SER A 214 12.64 -6.09 0.64
N ILE A 215 12.40 -4.79 0.67
CA ILE A 215 11.14 -4.18 1.07
C ILE A 215 10.54 -3.50 -0.16
N PRO A 216 9.37 -3.95 -0.67
CA PRO A 216 8.77 -3.38 -1.86
C PRO A 216 8.16 -2.00 -1.58
N THR A 217 8.01 -1.21 -2.63
CA THR A 217 7.08 -0.09 -2.66
C THR A 217 5.71 -0.56 -3.11
N THR A 218 4.66 0.21 -2.83
CA THR A 218 3.34 -0.01 -3.39
C THR A 218 2.80 1.28 -3.99
N THR A 219 1.75 1.17 -4.80
CA THR A 219 1.15 2.31 -5.49
C THR A 219 -0.35 2.26 -5.34
N PHE A 220 -0.95 3.33 -4.82
CA PHE A 220 -2.38 3.51 -4.89
C PHE A 220 -2.78 4.11 -6.23
N ALA A 221 -3.74 3.48 -6.90
CA ALA A 221 -4.24 3.89 -8.19
C ALA A 221 -5.76 3.98 -8.20
N LEU A 222 -6.28 4.81 -9.11
CA LEU A 222 -7.70 4.91 -9.40
C LEU A 222 -8.07 4.02 -10.57
N PHE A 223 -9.17 3.32 -10.41
CA PHE A 223 -9.82 2.52 -11.46
C PHE A 223 -11.27 2.95 -11.61
N ALA A 224 -11.77 2.88 -12.83
CA ALA A 224 -13.19 2.99 -13.16
C ALA A 224 -13.77 1.61 -13.47
N PRO A 225 -15.11 1.41 -13.45
CA PRO A 225 -15.75 0.21 -13.98
C PRO A 225 -15.32 -0.06 -15.42
N GLY A 226 -15.13 -1.34 -15.79
CA GLY A 226 -14.67 -1.73 -17.12
C GLY A 226 -15.57 -1.26 -18.29
N THR A 227 -16.83 -0.98 -18.00
CA THR A 227 -17.81 -0.45 -18.96
C THR A 227 -17.75 1.07 -19.16
N THR A 228 -16.89 1.79 -18.43
CA THR A 228 -16.75 3.25 -18.55
C THR A 228 -16.18 3.61 -19.93
N PRO A 229 -16.79 4.55 -20.68
CA PRO A 229 -16.25 5.00 -21.97
C PRO A 229 -14.84 5.59 -21.83
N ASP A 230 -13.98 5.37 -22.83
CA ASP A 230 -12.57 5.82 -22.78
C ASP A 230 -12.46 7.34 -22.67
N ASP A 231 -13.33 8.10 -23.36
CA ASP A 231 -13.36 9.56 -23.25
C ASP A 231 -13.70 10.03 -21.83
N THR A 232 -14.62 9.30 -21.15
CA THR A 232 -14.95 9.59 -19.74
C THR A 232 -13.79 9.27 -18.82
N VAL A 233 -13.07 8.16 -19.05
CA VAL A 233 -11.86 7.81 -18.27
C VAL A 233 -10.81 8.89 -18.44
N LYS A 234 -10.57 9.35 -19.67
CA LYS A 234 -9.62 10.43 -19.98
C LYS A 234 -9.98 11.74 -19.30
N GLU A 235 -11.25 12.15 -19.34
CA GLU A 235 -11.72 13.36 -18.66
C GLU A 235 -11.50 13.28 -17.15
N ILE A 236 -11.76 12.11 -16.53
CA ILE A 236 -11.52 11.89 -15.10
C ILE A 236 -10.03 11.95 -14.81
N GLN A 237 -9.19 11.30 -15.61
CA GLN A 237 -7.74 11.30 -15.47
C GLN A 237 -7.19 12.74 -15.47
N GLU A 238 -7.54 13.56 -16.46
CA GLU A 238 -7.08 14.94 -16.57
C GLU A 238 -7.44 15.76 -15.31
N LYS A 239 -8.64 15.58 -14.77
CA LYS A 239 -9.08 16.28 -13.55
C LYS A 239 -8.33 15.77 -12.30
N VAL A 240 -8.12 14.47 -12.19
CA VAL A 240 -7.38 13.89 -11.07
C VAL A 240 -5.92 14.32 -11.11
N ASP A 241 -5.26 14.25 -12.27
CA ASP A 241 -3.86 14.65 -12.43
C ASP A 241 -3.66 16.14 -12.11
N ALA A 242 -4.61 17.01 -12.50
CA ALA A 242 -4.58 18.42 -12.12
C ALA A 242 -4.76 18.63 -10.60
N ALA A 243 -5.57 17.81 -9.93
CA ALA A 243 -5.74 17.85 -8.48
C ALA A 243 -4.50 17.32 -7.75
N LEU A 244 -3.91 16.25 -8.24
CA LEU A 244 -2.69 15.65 -7.68
C LEU A 244 -1.49 16.59 -7.73
N LYS A 245 -1.32 17.36 -8.82
CA LYS A 245 -0.26 18.38 -8.92
C LYS A 245 -0.31 19.42 -7.79
N LYS A 246 -1.45 19.65 -7.18
CA LYS A 246 -1.62 20.53 -6.02
C LYS A 246 -1.34 19.85 -4.68
N LEU A 247 -1.47 18.52 -4.64
CA LEU A 247 -1.19 17.71 -3.46
C LEU A 247 0.30 17.35 -3.32
N THR A 248 1.11 17.48 -4.40
CA THR A 248 2.50 16.98 -4.47
C THR A 248 3.50 17.64 -3.53
N SER A 249 3.12 18.70 -2.82
CA SER A 249 4.01 19.28 -1.79
C SER A 249 4.01 18.53 -0.46
N GLU A 250 3.12 17.57 -0.25
CA GLU A 250 2.94 16.92 1.06
C GLU A 250 3.06 15.39 1.03
N LEU A 251 3.07 14.77 -0.14
CA LEU A 251 3.09 13.30 -0.29
C LEU A 251 4.14 12.85 -1.31
N GLU A 252 4.82 11.74 -1.01
CA GLU A 252 5.70 11.06 -1.97
C GLU A 252 4.86 10.51 -3.12
N THR A 253 4.81 11.21 -4.26
CA THR A 253 4.03 10.79 -5.42
C THR A 253 4.89 10.14 -6.49
N VAL A 254 4.39 9.05 -7.06
CA VAL A 254 4.95 8.43 -8.27
C VAL A 254 4.36 9.14 -9.50
N PRO A 255 5.16 9.55 -10.50
CA PRO A 255 4.64 10.14 -11.72
C PRO A 255 3.61 9.24 -12.41
N PRO A 256 2.52 9.78 -12.99
CA PRO A 256 1.46 9.02 -13.66
C PRO A 256 1.96 8.09 -14.78
N ASP A 257 3.03 8.47 -15.46
CA ASP A 257 3.58 7.73 -16.62
C ASP A 257 4.16 6.35 -16.25
N SER A 258 4.57 6.15 -14.99
CA SER A 258 5.13 4.88 -14.53
C SER A 258 4.08 3.79 -14.29
N PHE A 259 2.79 4.15 -14.21
CA PHE A 259 1.72 3.19 -13.94
C PHE A 259 1.40 2.28 -15.13
N ASN A 260 1.30 2.85 -16.34
CA ASN A 260 1.05 2.07 -17.56
C ASN A 260 2.20 1.07 -17.83
N GLU A 261 3.43 1.44 -17.45
CA GLU A 261 4.60 0.57 -17.54
C GLU A 261 4.53 -0.55 -16.50
N LEU A 262 4.08 -0.27 -15.28
CA LEU A 262 3.92 -1.26 -14.22
C LEU A 262 2.82 -2.28 -14.55
N VAL A 263 1.66 -1.82 -15.03
CA VAL A 263 0.53 -2.69 -15.44
C VAL A 263 0.93 -3.52 -16.66
N GLY A 264 1.66 -2.93 -17.62
CA GLY A 264 2.17 -3.64 -18.79
C GLY A 264 3.14 -4.76 -18.44
N ARG A 265 4.06 -4.57 -17.49
CA ARG A 265 5.00 -5.60 -17.02
C ARG A 265 4.30 -6.76 -16.33
N VAL A 266 3.34 -6.47 -15.44
CA VAL A 266 2.56 -7.54 -14.75
C VAL A 266 1.74 -8.36 -15.73
N ALA A 267 1.22 -7.74 -16.81
CA ALA A 267 0.45 -8.44 -17.85
C ALA A 267 1.34 -9.30 -18.78
N THR A 268 2.62 -8.94 -18.96
CA THR A 268 3.55 -9.64 -19.88
C THR A 268 4.41 -10.71 -19.20
N GLU A 269 4.69 -10.58 -17.91
CA GLU A 269 5.51 -11.53 -17.14
C GLU A 269 4.70 -12.66 -16.49
N GLY A 270 3.37 -12.60 -16.56
CA GLY A 270 2.42 -13.60 -16.04
C GLY A 270 1.97 -14.66 -17.06
N ASN A 271 2.58 -14.76 -18.23
CA ASN A 271 2.33 -15.81 -19.23
C ASN A 271 3.48 -16.82 -19.32
#